data_d04c5f98063d0fcd8af054d719777d69
#
_entry.id   d04c5f98063d0fcd8af054d719777d69
#
_cell.length_a   1.000
_cell.length_b   1.000
_cell.length_c   1.000
_cell.angle_alpha   90.00
_cell.angle_beta   90.00
_cell.angle_gamma   90.00
#
_symmetry.space_group_name_H-M   'P 1'
#
loop_
_entity.id
_entity.type
_entity.pdbx_description
1 polymer ?
#
loop_
_entity_poly.entity_id
_entity_poly.type
_entity_poly.pdbx_seq_one_letter_code
_entity_poly.pdbx_strand_id
1 'polypeptide(L)'
;MKDLNEAFVHLNVGLPDDVERLKAAGYYKEAMARIDEYLAEDWTETQNSPRSQGLEMPEYEQPANPVPHGVDALRDALLVQKEIMCRLPQEYCWNEAQAVARMQGLVRDFTVEEFRQLVHEGRVDWRFVEGEKHYLDRFAETLIATHADLAARQLDPPAPAALARERRRRI
;
A
#
# COMPACT_ATOMS: atom_id res chain seq x y z
N MET A 1 -1.14 -11.37 -14.92
CA MET A 1 -0.63 -11.24 -13.55
C MET A 1 -1.80 -11.56 -12.66
N LYS A 2 -1.79 -12.68 -11.92
CA LYS A 2 -2.81 -12.96 -10.91
C LYS A 2 -2.62 -11.95 -9.79
N ASP A 3 -3.69 -11.32 -9.37
CA ASP A 3 -3.69 -10.32 -8.29
C ASP A 3 -3.11 -10.97 -7.02
N LEU A 4 -1.98 -10.46 -6.56
CA LEU A 4 -1.37 -10.90 -5.30
C LEU A 4 -2.35 -10.75 -4.11
N ASN A 5 -3.31 -9.83 -4.21
CA ASN A 5 -4.37 -9.66 -3.22
C ASN A 5 -5.31 -10.87 -3.12
N GLU A 6 -5.61 -11.56 -4.22
CA GLU A 6 -6.47 -12.77 -4.16
C GLU A 6 -5.78 -13.95 -3.47
N ALA A 7 -4.45 -14.05 -3.54
CA ALA A 7 -3.72 -15.11 -2.85
C ALA A 7 -3.76 -14.95 -1.32
N PHE A 8 -3.90 -13.72 -0.80
CA PHE A 8 -3.93 -13.44 0.65
C PHE A 8 -5.24 -13.76 1.34
N VAL A 9 -6.37 -13.67 0.63
CA VAL A 9 -7.70 -13.95 1.21
C VAL A 9 -7.80 -15.41 1.66
N HIS A 10 -7.00 -16.30 1.09
CA HIS A 10 -7.05 -17.73 1.41
C HIS A 10 -6.12 -18.17 2.54
N LEU A 11 -5.13 -17.35 2.94
CA LEU A 11 -4.14 -17.79 3.94
C LEU A 11 -4.58 -17.59 5.39
N ASN A 12 -5.58 -16.76 5.65
CA ASN A 12 -6.13 -16.44 6.99
C ASN A 12 -5.05 -16.34 8.12
N VAL A 13 -3.83 -15.98 7.74
CA VAL A 13 -2.69 -15.79 8.63
C VAL A 13 -2.61 -14.30 8.90
N GLY A 14 -3.07 -13.88 10.08
CA GLY A 14 -2.91 -12.50 10.53
C GLY A 14 -1.42 -12.16 10.67
N LEU A 15 -1.06 -10.92 10.33
CA LEU A 15 0.25 -10.39 10.68
C LEU A 15 0.35 -10.19 12.20
N PRO A 16 1.56 -10.19 12.79
CA PRO A 16 1.74 -9.78 14.17
C PRO A 16 1.14 -8.38 14.42
N ASP A 17 0.45 -8.20 15.54
CA ASP A 17 -0.30 -6.98 15.87
C ASP A 17 0.54 -5.70 15.86
N ASP A 18 1.83 -5.80 16.19
CA ASP A 18 2.76 -4.69 16.17
C ASP A 18 3.10 -4.28 14.73
N VAL A 19 3.29 -5.24 13.83
CA VAL A 19 3.51 -4.99 12.38
C VAL A 19 2.25 -4.36 11.77
N GLU A 20 1.06 -4.88 12.08
CA GLU A 20 -0.20 -4.32 11.59
C GLU A 20 -0.42 -2.88 12.06
N ARG A 21 -0.12 -2.58 13.33
CA ARG A 21 -0.24 -1.22 13.87
C ARG A 21 0.71 -0.24 13.19
N LEU A 22 1.98 -0.62 13.01
CA LEU A 22 2.96 0.20 12.31
C LEU A 22 2.56 0.45 10.86
N LYS A 23 2.11 -0.58 10.15
CA LYS A 23 1.61 -0.49 8.77
C LYS A 23 0.39 0.43 8.67
N ALA A 24 -0.59 0.28 9.57
CA ALA A 24 -1.80 1.10 9.58
C ALA A 24 -1.50 2.58 9.83
N ALA A 25 -0.48 2.89 10.62
CA ALA A 25 0.00 4.24 10.88
C ALA A 25 0.95 4.79 9.80
N GLY A 26 1.33 3.96 8.81
CA GLY A 26 2.21 4.35 7.71
C GLY A 26 3.70 4.33 8.03
N TYR A 27 4.09 3.76 9.16
CA TYR A 27 5.50 3.59 9.55
C TYR A 27 6.08 2.33 8.89
N TYR A 28 6.18 2.37 7.55
CA TYR A 28 6.54 1.18 6.76
C TYR A 28 7.97 0.71 6.98
N LYS A 29 8.92 1.62 7.24
CA LYS A 29 10.31 1.28 7.53
C LYS A 29 10.44 0.50 8.83
N GLU A 30 9.76 0.95 9.87
CA GLU A 30 9.72 0.31 11.17
C GLU A 30 8.99 -1.03 11.11
N ALA A 31 7.88 -1.09 10.37
CA ALA A 31 7.15 -2.33 10.14
C ALA A 31 8.01 -3.37 9.40
N MET A 32 8.76 -2.95 8.37
CA MET A 32 9.68 -3.82 7.66
C MET A 32 10.84 -4.30 8.54
N ALA A 33 11.41 -3.43 9.37
CA ALA A 33 12.46 -3.80 10.32
C ALA A 33 11.93 -4.83 11.32
N ARG A 34 10.70 -4.66 11.80
CA ARG A 34 10.05 -5.63 12.70
C ARG A 34 9.81 -6.98 12.02
N ILE A 35 9.42 -6.97 10.75
CA ILE A 35 9.32 -8.20 9.95
C ILE A 35 10.68 -8.90 9.85
N ASP A 36 11.76 -8.16 9.63
CA ASP A 36 13.11 -8.75 9.56
C ASP A 36 13.52 -9.39 10.89
N GLU A 37 13.14 -8.81 12.03
CA GLU A 37 13.33 -9.43 13.33
C GLU A 37 12.56 -10.76 13.43
N TYR A 38 11.29 -10.80 13.07
CA TYR A 38 10.49 -12.03 13.05
C TYR A 38 11.07 -13.09 12.11
N LEU A 39 11.55 -12.69 10.94
CA LEU A 39 12.15 -13.62 9.98
C LEU A 39 13.53 -14.16 10.44
N ALA A 40 14.22 -13.44 11.31
CA ALA A 40 15.50 -13.84 11.90
C ALA A 40 15.33 -14.77 13.12
N GLU A 41 14.14 -14.82 13.73
CA GLU A 41 13.87 -15.74 14.82
C GLU A 41 13.95 -17.19 14.34
N ASP A 42 14.56 -18.06 15.14
CA ASP A 42 14.63 -19.50 14.85
C ASP A 42 13.30 -20.17 15.20
N TRP A 43 12.44 -20.31 14.23
CA TRP A 43 11.11 -20.92 14.39
C TRP A 43 11.14 -22.43 14.59
N THR A 44 12.34 -23.06 14.55
CA THR A 44 12.48 -24.51 14.75
C THR A 44 12.20 -24.92 16.18
N GLU A 45 12.39 -24.05 17.17
CA GLU A 45 12.12 -24.34 18.58
C GLU A 45 10.62 -24.51 18.88
N THR A 46 9.73 -23.84 18.13
CA THR A 46 8.28 -23.96 18.34
C THR A 46 7.70 -25.30 17.90
N GLN A 47 8.38 -26.04 17.03
CA GLN A 47 7.97 -27.39 16.62
C GLN A 47 8.23 -28.45 17.71
N ASN A 48 9.10 -28.16 18.67
CA ASN A 48 9.44 -29.04 19.80
C ASN A 48 8.62 -28.76 21.07
N SER A 49 7.52 -28.02 20.98
CA SER A 49 6.63 -27.78 22.11
C SER A 49 6.10 -29.14 22.65
N PRO A 50 6.17 -29.43 23.97
CA PRO A 50 5.74 -30.69 24.54
C PRO A 50 4.28 -31.07 24.30
N ARG A 51 3.48 -30.14 23.77
CA ARG A 51 2.09 -30.35 23.39
C ARG A 51 1.89 -31.22 22.13
N SER A 52 2.91 -31.34 21.29
CA SER A 52 2.84 -32.17 20.06
C SER A 52 3.25 -33.65 20.31
N GLN A 53 3.78 -33.96 21.46
CA GLN A 53 4.30 -35.32 21.76
C GLN A 53 3.27 -36.24 22.45
N GLY A 54 2.05 -35.82 22.69
CA GLY A 54 1.12 -36.55 23.56
C GLY A 54 -0.21 -37.01 22.98
N LEU A 55 -0.49 -36.79 21.73
CA LEU A 55 -1.71 -37.28 21.08
C LEU A 55 -1.34 -38.16 19.89
N GLU A 56 -1.43 -39.47 20.05
CA GLU A 56 -1.56 -40.38 18.90
C GLU A 56 -2.82 -39.99 18.14
N MET A 57 -2.67 -39.15 17.11
CA MET A 57 -3.73 -38.86 16.18
C MET A 57 -3.97 -40.10 15.34
N PRO A 58 -5.23 -40.52 15.12
CA PRO A 58 -5.53 -41.59 14.18
C PRO A 58 -4.96 -41.24 12.81
N GLU A 59 -4.41 -42.25 12.16
CA GLU A 59 -3.78 -42.19 10.83
C GLU A 59 -4.80 -41.71 9.80
N TYR A 60 -4.97 -40.37 9.71
CA TYR A 60 -5.70 -39.79 8.59
C TYR A 60 -4.77 -39.78 7.37
N GLU A 61 -5.23 -40.37 6.28
CA GLU A 61 -4.57 -40.25 4.98
C GLU A 61 -4.21 -38.78 4.74
N GLN A 62 -2.91 -38.49 4.68
CA GLN A 62 -2.44 -37.14 4.40
C GLN A 62 -2.96 -36.73 3.03
N PRO A 63 -3.62 -35.56 2.88
CA PRO A 63 -4.04 -35.08 1.58
C PRO A 63 -2.80 -34.96 0.67
N ALA A 64 -2.94 -35.31 -0.60
CA ALA A 64 -1.85 -35.35 -1.57
C ALA A 64 -1.11 -34.02 -1.80
N ASN A 65 -1.61 -32.92 -1.24
CA ASN A 65 -0.93 -31.63 -1.12
C ASN A 65 -0.81 -31.27 0.35
N PRO A 66 0.40 -31.34 0.96
CA PRO A 66 0.59 -30.86 2.32
C PRO A 66 0.27 -29.37 2.35
N VAL A 67 -0.72 -29.00 3.17
CA VAL A 67 -0.95 -27.58 3.50
C VAL A 67 0.36 -27.05 4.10
N PRO A 68 0.93 -25.94 3.62
CA PRO A 68 2.15 -25.39 4.17
C PRO A 68 2.01 -25.29 5.69
N HIS A 69 2.98 -25.80 6.43
CA HIS A 69 2.98 -25.69 7.89
C HIS A 69 2.79 -24.22 8.25
N GLY A 70 2.00 -23.90 9.29
CA GLY A 70 1.60 -22.53 9.63
C GLY A 70 2.77 -21.53 9.74
N VAL A 71 3.96 -22.00 10.05
CA VAL A 71 5.21 -21.22 10.08
C VAL A 71 5.64 -20.77 8.68
N ASP A 72 5.63 -21.65 7.69
CA ASP A 72 6.01 -21.31 6.31
C ASP A 72 5.01 -20.33 5.72
N ALA A 73 3.71 -20.52 5.98
CA ALA A 73 2.67 -19.61 5.55
C ALA A 73 2.81 -18.20 6.17
N LEU A 74 3.17 -18.11 7.46
CA LEU A 74 3.44 -16.83 8.10
C LEU A 74 4.69 -16.16 7.51
N ARG A 75 5.76 -16.91 7.28
CA ARG A 75 6.98 -16.40 6.68
C ARG A 75 6.72 -15.83 5.27
N ASP A 76 5.99 -16.55 4.45
CA ASP A 76 5.62 -16.11 3.11
C ASP A 76 4.74 -14.85 3.17
N ALA A 77 3.77 -14.81 4.10
CA ALA A 77 2.93 -13.63 4.33
C ALA A 77 3.76 -12.40 4.71
N LEU A 78 4.73 -12.54 5.63
CA LEU A 78 5.63 -11.46 6.04
C LEU A 78 6.48 -10.94 4.87
N LEU A 79 7.02 -11.82 4.03
CA LEU A 79 7.82 -11.44 2.87
C LEU A 79 7.00 -10.65 1.85
N VAL A 80 5.78 -11.09 1.55
CA VAL A 80 4.89 -10.37 0.61
C VAL A 80 4.46 -9.02 1.18
N GLN A 81 4.16 -8.94 2.48
CA GLN A 81 3.82 -7.66 3.11
C GLN A 81 5.00 -6.68 3.08
N LYS A 82 6.22 -7.16 3.26
CA LYS A 82 7.42 -6.35 3.11
C LYS A 82 7.54 -5.78 1.69
N GLU A 83 7.30 -6.58 0.66
CA GLU A 83 7.32 -6.11 -0.74
C GLU A 83 6.25 -5.04 -0.99
N ILE A 84 5.03 -5.24 -0.49
CA ILE A 84 3.95 -4.26 -0.59
C ILE A 84 4.36 -2.95 0.08
N MET A 85 4.86 -2.99 1.32
CA MET A 85 5.26 -1.80 2.07
C MET A 85 6.43 -1.03 1.42
N CYS A 86 7.31 -1.70 0.70
CA CYS A 86 8.34 -1.03 -0.09
C CYS A 86 7.79 -0.17 -1.23
N ARG A 87 6.64 -0.54 -1.79
CA ARG A 87 6.01 0.16 -2.93
C ARG A 87 5.09 1.30 -2.49
N LEU A 88 4.41 1.16 -1.36
CA LEU A 88 3.40 2.12 -0.90
C LEU A 88 3.86 3.58 -0.86
N PRO A 89 5.06 3.94 -0.33
CA PRO A 89 5.52 5.32 -0.33
C PRO A 89 5.80 5.89 -1.73
N GLN A 90 6.02 5.04 -2.72
CA GLN A 90 6.23 5.45 -4.11
C GLN A 90 4.90 5.67 -4.84
N GLU A 91 3.88 4.89 -4.49
CA GLU A 91 2.54 4.99 -5.05
C GLU A 91 1.75 6.14 -4.41
N TYR A 92 1.91 6.36 -3.09
CA TYR A 92 1.27 7.42 -2.31
C TYR A 92 2.29 8.51 -1.99
N CYS A 93 2.59 9.35 -2.96
CA CYS A 93 3.72 10.29 -2.88
C CYS A 93 3.31 11.76 -2.67
N TRP A 94 2.02 12.10 -2.75
CA TRP A 94 1.54 13.48 -2.63
C TRP A 94 0.97 13.74 -1.23
N ASN A 95 1.53 14.69 -0.46
CA ASN A 95 0.85 15.23 0.71
C ASN A 95 -0.29 16.18 0.29
N GLU A 96 -1.14 16.64 1.24
CA GLU A 96 -2.31 17.46 0.94
C GLU A 96 -1.93 18.74 0.16
N ALA A 97 -0.89 19.45 0.61
CA ALA A 97 -0.49 20.68 -0.04
C ALA A 97 -0.02 20.48 -1.50
N GLN A 98 0.76 19.43 -1.72
CA GLN A 98 1.24 19.05 -3.05
C GLN A 98 0.09 18.58 -3.95
N ALA A 99 -0.84 17.78 -3.40
CA ALA A 99 -2.00 17.29 -4.13
C ALA A 99 -2.92 18.43 -4.55
N VAL A 100 -3.19 19.38 -3.66
CA VAL A 100 -3.96 20.59 -3.98
C VAL A 100 -3.25 21.44 -5.05
N ALA A 101 -1.96 21.68 -4.89
CA ALA A 101 -1.17 22.44 -5.89
C ALA A 101 -1.20 21.78 -7.27
N ARG A 102 -1.12 20.43 -7.32
CA ARG A 102 -1.25 19.68 -8.58
C ARG A 102 -2.62 19.87 -9.22
N MET A 103 -3.71 19.79 -8.45
CA MET A 103 -5.06 20.02 -8.96
C MET A 103 -5.26 21.44 -9.45
N GLN A 104 -4.75 22.44 -8.72
CA GLN A 104 -4.79 23.85 -9.14
C GLN A 104 -4.02 24.13 -10.44
N GLY A 105 -2.98 23.34 -10.70
CA GLY A 105 -2.25 23.38 -11.98
C GLY A 105 -2.99 22.73 -13.16
N LEU A 106 -4.02 21.92 -12.88
CA LEU A 106 -4.77 21.16 -13.88
C LEU A 106 -6.21 21.63 -14.06
N VAL A 107 -6.83 22.22 -13.03
CA VAL A 107 -8.24 22.59 -12.98
C VAL A 107 -8.38 24.06 -12.56
N ARG A 108 -9.11 24.85 -13.35
CA ARG A 108 -9.37 26.26 -13.06
C ARG A 108 -10.18 26.41 -11.76
N ASP A 109 -9.81 27.42 -10.95
CA ASP A 109 -10.52 27.79 -9.73
C ASP A 109 -10.70 26.64 -8.73
N PHE A 110 -9.79 25.64 -8.74
CA PHE A 110 -9.81 24.53 -7.80
C PHE A 110 -9.36 24.98 -6.40
N THR A 111 -10.14 24.63 -5.38
CA THR A 111 -9.90 25.07 -3.99
C THR A 111 -9.47 23.93 -3.07
N VAL A 112 -8.87 24.28 -1.92
CA VAL A 112 -8.51 23.32 -0.88
C VAL A 112 -9.76 22.66 -0.29
N GLU A 113 -10.83 23.43 -0.12
CA GLU A 113 -12.10 22.97 0.39
C GLU A 113 -12.73 21.93 -0.52
N GLU A 114 -12.69 22.17 -1.81
CA GLU A 114 -13.15 21.22 -2.84
C GLU A 114 -12.35 19.91 -2.78
N PHE A 115 -11.02 20.00 -2.63
CA PHE A 115 -10.19 18.81 -2.47
C PHE A 115 -10.58 17.99 -1.24
N ARG A 116 -10.74 18.67 -0.08
CA ARG A 116 -11.13 18.00 1.18
C ARG A 116 -12.49 17.35 1.08
N GLN A 117 -13.43 17.98 0.37
CA GLN A 117 -14.73 17.40 0.08
C GLN A 117 -14.60 16.09 -0.71
N LEU A 118 -13.83 16.08 -1.79
CA LEU A 118 -13.58 14.88 -2.60
C LEU A 118 -12.91 13.75 -1.79
N VAL A 119 -11.99 14.10 -0.91
CA VAL A 119 -11.39 13.13 0.04
C VAL A 119 -12.43 12.58 1.01
N HIS A 120 -13.29 13.45 1.57
CA HIS A 120 -14.35 13.05 2.50
C HIS A 120 -15.39 12.14 1.83
N GLU A 121 -15.70 12.38 0.57
CA GLU A 121 -16.60 11.56 -0.25
C GLU A 121 -15.99 10.22 -0.68
N GLY A 122 -14.72 9.96 -0.33
CA GLY A 122 -14.00 8.75 -0.74
C GLY A 122 -13.66 8.69 -2.22
N ARG A 123 -13.60 9.86 -2.90
CA ARG A 123 -13.26 9.98 -4.33
C ARG A 123 -11.76 9.97 -4.58
N VAL A 124 -10.96 10.24 -3.54
CA VAL A 124 -9.50 10.27 -3.60
C VAL A 124 -8.96 9.16 -2.72
N ASP A 125 -8.20 8.26 -3.31
CA ASP A 125 -7.53 7.20 -2.55
C ASP A 125 -6.32 7.76 -1.82
N TRP A 126 -6.17 7.41 -0.54
CA TRP A 126 -5.12 7.88 0.33
C TRP A 126 -4.67 6.81 1.33
N ARG A 127 -3.43 6.96 1.81
CA ARG A 127 -2.84 6.12 2.85
C ARG A 127 -2.07 6.98 3.84
N PHE A 128 -1.83 6.45 5.02
CA PHE A 128 -0.83 7.03 5.91
C PHE A 128 0.58 6.64 5.43
N VAL A 129 1.47 7.63 5.36
CA VAL A 129 2.91 7.46 5.13
C VAL A 129 3.61 8.32 6.18
N GLU A 130 4.41 7.71 7.04
CA GLU A 130 5.09 8.37 8.17
C GLU A 130 4.13 9.18 9.06
N GLY A 131 2.92 8.64 9.29
CA GLY A 131 1.89 9.28 10.13
C GLY A 131 1.07 10.38 9.46
N GLU A 132 1.38 10.76 8.23
CA GLU A 132 0.66 11.78 7.46
C GLU A 132 -0.15 11.16 6.32
N LYS A 133 -1.27 11.81 5.93
CA LYS A 133 -2.05 11.39 4.77
C LYS A 133 -1.32 11.70 3.48
N HIS A 134 -1.11 10.68 2.67
CA HIS A 134 -0.58 10.79 1.32
C HIS A 134 -1.57 10.21 0.32
N TYR A 135 -1.58 10.81 -0.87
CA TYR A 135 -2.53 10.51 -1.94
C TYR A 135 -1.81 9.78 -3.08
N LEU A 136 -2.57 8.92 -3.76
CA LEU A 136 -2.09 8.10 -4.86
C LEU A 136 -1.48 8.98 -5.97
N ASP A 137 -0.40 8.55 -6.59
CA ASP A 137 0.31 9.33 -7.64
C ASP A 137 -0.62 9.78 -8.77
N ARG A 138 -1.51 8.92 -9.21
CA ARG A 138 -2.43 9.19 -10.33
C ARG A 138 -3.81 9.73 -9.91
N PHE A 139 -3.96 10.22 -8.68
CA PHE A 139 -5.27 10.68 -8.17
C PHE A 139 -5.89 11.78 -9.05
N ALA A 140 -5.07 12.71 -9.52
CA ALA A 140 -5.54 13.87 -10.28
C ALA A 140 -6.15 13.49 -11.64
N GLU A 141 -5.48 12.62 -12.38
CA GLU A 141 -5.95 12.08 -13.65
C GLU A 141 -7.25 11.29 -13.46
N THR A 142 -7.32 10.50 -12.41
CA THR A 142 -8.52 9.72 -12.07
C THR A 142 -9.70 10.63 -11.73
N LEU A 143 -9.47 11.66 -10.90
CA LEU A 143 -10.52 12.64 -10.56
C LEU A 143 -11.05 13.36 -11.78
N ILE A 144 -10.18 13.90 -12.64
CA ILE A 144 -10.59 14.60 -13.85
C ILE A 144 -11.36 13.67 -14.79
N ALA A 145 -10.93 12.42 -14.93
CA ALA A 145 -11.61 11.45 -15.78
C ALA A 145 -13.00 11.02 -15.25
N THR A 146 -13.22 11.06 -13.93
CA THR A 146 -14.45 10.58 -13.31
C THR A 146 -15.45 11.68 -12.95
N HIS A 147 -15.03 12.96 -12.94
CA HIS A 147 -15.88 14.10 -12.57
C HIS A 147 -16.02 15.08 -13.73
N ALA A 148 -17.21 15.11 -14.33
CA ALA A 148 -17.49 15.92 -15.52
C ALA A 148 -17.29 17.45 -15.31
N ASP A 149 -17.55 17.97 -14.12
CA ASP A 149 -17.33 19.37 -13.75
C ASP A 149 -15.83 19.71 -13.64
N LEU A 150 -15.00 18.82 -13.13
CA LEU A 150 -13.54 18.99 -13.11
C LEU A 150 -12.99 18.93 -14.54
N ALA A 151 -13.47 17.99 -15.34
CA ALA A 151 -13.10 17.87 -16.74
C ALA A 151 -13.47 19.14 -17.55
N ALA A 152 -14.64 19.73 -17.27
CA ALA A 152 -15.09 20.98 -17.92
C ALA A 152 -14.24 22.20 -17.52
N ARG A 153 -13.63 22.19 -16.34
CA ARG A 153 -12.72 23.25 -15.85
C ARG A 153 -11.24 22.94 -16.09
N GLN A 154 -10.94 21.82 -16.74
CA GLN A 154 -9.56 21.41 -17.01
C GLN A 154 -8.84 22.50 -17.83
N LEU A 155 -7.63 22.84 -17.39
CA LEU A 155 -6.78 23.77 -18.12
C LEU A 155 -6.17 23.05 -19.32
N ASP A 156 -6.09 23.74 -20.44
CA ASP A 156 -5.40 23.23 -21.63
C ASP A 156 -3.93 22.91 -21.24
N PRO A 157 -3.39 21.74 -21.64
CA PRO A 157 -2.00 21.43 -21.39
C PRO A 157 -1.14 22.53 -22.01
N PRO A 158 -0.07 23.02 -21.30
CA PRO A 158 0.80 24.05 -21.85
C PRO A 158 1.35 23.61 -23.20
N ALA A 159 1.20 24.46 -24.21
CA ALA A 159 1.62 24.16 -25.58
C ALA A 159 3.09 23.66 -25.55
N PRO A 160 3.44 22.62 -26.31
CA PRO A 160 4.77 21.98 -26.27
C PRO A 160 5.94 22.93 -26.46
N ALA A 161 5.69 24.08 -27.11
CA ALA A 161 6.68 25.15 -27.29
C ALA A 161 7.07 25.88 -25.99
N ALA A 162 6.22 25.91 -24.96
CA ALA A 162 6.51 26.54 -23.66
C ALA A 162 7.51 25.71 -22.84
N LEU A 163 7.38 24.38 -22.87
CA LEU A 163 8.29 23.46 -22.18
C LEU A 163 9.71 23.48 -22.77
N ALA A 164 9.85 23.72 -24.08
CA ALA A 164 11.16 23.82 -24.73
C ALA A 164 11.92 25.10 -24.35
N ARG A 165 11.20 26.20 -24.05
CA ARG A 165 11.82 27.47 -23.62
C ARG A 165 12.31 27.44 -22.18
N GLU A 166 11.62 26.75 -21.30
CA GLU A 166 12.03 26.60 -19.88
C GLU A 166 13.27 25.73 -19.72
N ARG A 167 13.41 24.65 -20.52
CA ARG A 167 14.63 23.84 -20.56
C ARG A 167 15.86 24.60 -21.03
N ARG A 168 15.71 25.57 -21.96
CA ARG A 168 16.84 26.41 -22.45
C ARG A 168 17.27 27.50 -21.49
N ARG A 169 16.49 27.82 -20.47
CA ARG A 169 16.84 28.83 -19.44
C ARG A 169 17.55 28.23 -18.23
N ARG A 170 17.67 26.90 -18.14
CA ARG A 170 18.32 26.19 -17.03
C ARG A 170 19.69 25.59 -17.41
N ILE A 171 20.19 25.90 -18.61
CA ILE A 171 21.58 25.64 -19.04
C ILE A 171 22.31 26.98 -19.07
#